data_be7aa1d99fe64d15b3549d38c2b6763b
#
_entry.id   be7aa1d99fe64d15b3549d38c2b6763b
#
_cell.length_a   1.000
_cell.length_b   1.000
_cell.length_c   1.000
_cell.angle_alpha   90.00
_cell.angle_beta   90.00
_cell.angle_gamma   90.00
#
_symmetry.space_group_name_H-M   'P 1'
#
loop_
_entity.id
_entity.type
_entity.pdbx_description
1 polymer ?
#
loop_
_entity_poly.entity_id
_entity_poly.type
_entity_poly.pdbx_seq_one_letter_code
_entity_poly.pdbx_strand_id
1 'polypeptide(L)'
;MKVLEYLFHSYYHQYITIEADVLTDKLKHRVQVNEDDCFALCTGYCQEGELMFAVLSIGPSWEDCTKGLDDPEMLGVFTMEEVCDKTARIVEPDMKILRKGSSFLKNQEKNDDEEVLELRKDRRLDEIRDAQFPDIVDIGVNAGGKIVQAKACLLGTEGVFVHAVLVADPDDEETSYEPYEDVWALPCVSPTGMGLIALVVGDHELTKVQEALLAKAKELADQHGLSFTNVGKRS
;
A
#
# COMPACT_ATOMS: atom_id res chain seq x y z
N MET A 1 -4.22 -14.38 -13.10
CA MET A 1 -4.45 -14.18 -11.64
C MET A 1 -5.51 -13.10 -11.49
N LYS A 2 -6.28 -13.12 -10.43
CA LYS A 2 -7.18 -12.01 -10.09
C LYS A 2 -6.37 -10.83 -9.54
N VAL A 3 -6.89 -9.60 -9.63
CA VAL A 3 -6.21 -8.41 -9.10
C VAL A 3 -5.88 -8.60 -7.62
N LEU A 4 -6.82 -9.06 -6.81
CA LEU A 4 -6.62 -9.25 -5.37
C LEU A 4 -5.53 -10.28 -5.00
N GLU A 5 -5.13 -11.15 -5.94
CA GLU A 5 -4.08 -12.17 -5.70
C GLU A 5 -2.65 -11.63 -5.87
N TYR A 6 -2.49 -10.39 -6.34
CA TYR A 6 -1.20 -9.74 -6.46
C TYR A 6 -0.86 -8.95 -5.19
N LEU A 7 0.43 -8.90 -4.87
CA LEU A 7 0.93 -8.02 -3.83
C LEU A 7 0.97 -6.57 -4.31
N PHE A 8 0.95 -5.62 -3.40
CA PHE A 8 0.90 -4.18 -3.66
C PHE A 8 1.90 -3.71 -4.72
N HIS A 9 3.17 -4.10 -4.61
CA HIS A 9 4.19 -3.70 -5.59
C HIS A 9 4.06 -4.33 -6.97
N SER A 10 3.15 -5.28 -7.15
CA SER A 10 2.88 -5.83 -8.48
C SER A 10 2.09 -4.87 -9.37
N TYR A 11 1.41 -3.90 -8.77
CA TYR A 11 0.65 -2.88 -9.51
C TYR A 11 0.97 -1.45 -9.11
N TYR A 12 1.52 -1.17 -7.94
CA TYR A 12 1.91 0.18 -7.54
C TYR A 12 3.03 0.69 -8.46
N HIS A 13 2.73 1.72 -9.25
CA HIS A 13 3.57 2.26 -10.32
C HIS A 13 3.97 1.25 -11.41
N GLN A 14 3.29 0.10 -11.47
CA GLN A 14 3.43 -0.87 -12.52
C GLN A 14 2.29 -0.72 -13.52
N TYR A 15 2.45 -1.38 -14.67
CA TYR A 15 1.43 -1.42 -15.71
C TYR A 15 0.79 -2.79 -15.73
N ILE A 16 -0.53 -2.80 -15.59
CA ILE A 16 -1.32 -4.03 -15.63
C ILE A 16 -2.45 -3.88 -16.63
N THR A 17 -2.78 -4.95 -17.32
CA THR A 17 -4.01 -5.04 -18.10
C THR A 17 -5.04 -5.81 -17.30
N ILE A 18 -6.22 -5.23 -17.14
CA ILE A 18 -7.35 -5.78 -16.38
C ILE A 18 -8.47 -6.12 -17.33
N GLU A 19 -9.11 -7.27 -17.14
CA GLU A 19 -10.36 -7.63 -17.80
C GLU A 19 -11.47 -6.73 -17.22
N ALA A 20 -12.04 -5.88 -18.06
CA ALA A 20 -12.87 -4.76 -17.60
C ALA A 20 -14.17 -4.62 -18.42
N ASP A 21 -14.71 -5.75 -18.92
CA ASP A 21 -15.91 -5.81 -19.75
C ASP A 21 -17.12 -5.04 -19.16
N VAL A 22 -17.31 -5.17 -17.84
CA VAL A 22 -18.41 -4.49 -17.12
C VAL A 22 -18.06 -3.03 -16.81
N LEU A 23 -16.76 -2.70 -16.68
CA LEU A 23 -16.29 -1.39 -16.24
C LEU A 23 -16.14 -0.39 -17.40
N THR A 24 -16.12 -0.87 -18.63
CA THR A 24 -16.07 -0.02 -19.82
C THR A 24 -17.26 0.94 -19.90
N ASP A 25 -18.41 0.58 -19.31
CA ASP A 25 -19.58 1.47 -19.21
C ASP A 25 -19.27 2.80 -18.50
N LYS A 26 -18.40 2.80 -17.50
CA LYS A 26 -17.91 4.02 -16.84
C LYS A 26 -17.12 4.93 -17.78
N LEU A 27 -16.45 4.35 -18.75
CA LEU A 27 -15.58 5.06 -19.68
C LEU A 27 -16.31 5.61 -20.91
N LYS A 28 -17.51 5.08 -21.23
CA LYS A 28 -18.31 5.46 -22.42
C LYS A 28 -18.61 6.96 -22.51
N HIS A 29 -18.63 7.67 -21.39
CA HIS A 29 -18.87 9.11 -21.35
C HIS A 29 -17.63 9.96 -21.69
N ARG A 30 -16.43 9.34 -21.67
CA ARG A 30 -15.15 10.03 -21.87
C ARG A 30 -14.45 9.64 -23.14
N VAL A 31 -14.64 8.42 -23.60
CA VAL A 31 -14.01 7.88 -24.80
C VAL A 31 -15.00 7.05 -25.62
N GLN A 32 -14.72 6.92 -26.91
CA GLN A 32 -15.45 5.98 -27.75
C GLN A 32 -15.01 4.57 -27.38
N VAL A 33 -15.88 3.82 -26.72
CA VAL A 33 -15.70 2.41 -26.37
C VAL A 33 -16.41 1.58 -27.42
N ASN A 34 -15.69 0.65 -28.08
CA ASN A 34 -16.27 -0.30 -28.99
C ASN A 34 -16.88 -1.50 -28.23
N GLU A 35 -17.79 -2.23 -28.85
CA GLU A 35 -18.45 -3.39 -28.22
C GLU A 35 -17.45 -4.49 -27.82
N ASP A 36 -16.31 -4.58 -28.52
CA ASP A 36 -15.26 -5.57 -28.26
C ASP A 36 -14.22 -5.10 -27.24
N ASP A 37 -14.25 -3.85 -26.76
CA ASP A 37 -13.28 -3.31 -25.80
C ASP A 37 -13.59 -3.85 -24.40
N CYS A 38 -12.97 -4.96 -24.04
CA CYS A 38 -13.18 -5.65 -22.77
C CYS A 38 -11.94 -5.70 -21.87
N PHE A 39 -10.85 -5.03 -22.26
CA PHE A 39 -9.60 -4.92 -21.48
C PHE A 39 -9.19 -3.47 -21.30
N ALA A 40 -8.67 -3.18 -20.10
CA ALA A 40 -8.13 -1.88 -19.76
C ALA A 40 -6.67 -1.98 -19.32
N LEU A 41 -5.80 -1.15 -19.88
CA LEU A 41 -4.45 -0.97 -19.38
C LEU A 41 -4.46 0.10 -18.30
N CYS A 42 -3.97 -0.26 -17.12
CA CYS A 42 -3.98 0.59 -15.94
C CYS A 42 -2.58 0.74 -15.35
N THR A 43 -2.39 1.79 -14.55
CA THR A 43 -1.29 1.89 -13.58
C THR A 43 -1.86 2.12 -12.21
N GLY A 44 -1.35 1.40 -11.20
CA GLY A 44 -1.77 1.55 -9.81
C GLY A 44 -1.08 2.75 -9.16
N TYR A 45 -1.82 3.49 -8.35
CA TYR A 45 -1.33 4.61 -7.55
C TYR A 45 -2.19 4.76 -6.29
N CYS A 46 -1.72 5.49 -5.29
CA CYS A 46 -2.52 5.81 -4.12
C CYS A 46 -3.12 7.21 -4.24
N GLN A 47 -4.37 7.35 -3.85
CA GLN A 47 -5.06 8.64 -3.72
C GLN A 47 -5.78 8.66 -2.38
N GLU A 48 -5.42 9.61 -1.51
CA GLU A 48 -5.98 9.71 -0.15
C GLU A 48 -5.86 8.40 0.65
N GLY A 49 -4.75 7.66 0.44
CA GLY A 49 -4.48 6.36 1.06
C GLY A 49 -5.15 5.16 0.40
N GLU A 50 -6.09 5.35 -0.52
CA GLU A 50 -6.75 4.28 -1.26
C GLU A 50 -5.99 3.92 -2.54
N LEU A 51 -5.88 2.62 -2.82
CA LEU A 51 -5.28 2.12 -4.05
C LEU A 51 -6.26 2.25 -5.22
N MET A 52 -5.85 2.99 -6.21
CA MET A 52 -6.59 3.31 -7.41
C MET A 52 -5.87 2.81 -8.67
N PHE A 53 -6.60 2.55 -9.72
CA PHE A 53 -6.09 2.11 -11.02
C PHE A 53 -6.46 3.12 -12.10
N ALA A 54 -5.49 3.94 -12.52
CA ALA A 54 -5.67 4.90 -13.60
C ALA A 54 -5.69 4.19 -14.95
N VAL A 55 -6.78 4.33 -15.69
CA VAL A 55 -6.97 3.74 -17.01
C VAL A 55 -6.27 4.59 -18.05
N LEU A 56 -5.29 4.01 -18.74
CA LEU A 56 -4.45 4.67 -19.74
C LEU A 56 -4.87 4.33 -21.16
N SER A 57 -5.38 3.14 -21.40
CA SER A 57 -5.95 2.71 -22.68
C SER A 57 -6.95 1.57 -22.48
N ILE A 58 -7.76 1.33 -23.49
CA ILE A 58 -8.70 0.21 -23.59
C ILE A 58 -8.53 -0.50 -24.94
N GLY A 59 -8.97 -1.74 -25.03
CA GLY A 59 -8.91 -2.49 -26.28
C GLY A 59 -9.55 -3.88 -26.22
N PRO A 60 -9.67 -4.55 -27.36
CA PRO A 60 -10.33 -5.85 -27.45
C PRO A 60 -9.45 -7.04 -27.00
N SER A 61 -8.16 -6.82 -26.76
CA SER A 61 -7.24 -7.84 -26.28
C SER A 61 -6.22 -7.29 -25.31
N TRP A 62 -5.54 -8.20 -24.60
CA TRP A 62 -4.43 -7.85 -23.69
C TRP A 62 -3.31 -7.09 -24.41
N GLU A 63 -2.99 -7.48 -25.66
CA GLU A 63 -1.93 -6.90 -26.45
C GLU A 63 -2.32 -5.54 -27.04
N ASP A 64 -3.58 -5.38 -27.45
CA ASP A 64 -4.05 -4.14 -28.06
C ASP A 64 -4.07 -2.98 -27.06
N CYS A 65 -4.41 -3.24 -25.80
CA CYS A 65 -4.34 -2.24 -24.73
C CYS A 65 -2.92 -1.68 -24.51
N THR A 66 -1.87 -2.43 -24.82
CA THR A 66 -0.48 -1.98 -24.63
C THR A 66 0.02 -1.05 -25.73
N LYS A 67 -0.74 -0.88 -26.80
CA LYS A 67 -0.42 0.01 -27.91
C LYS A 67 -0.98 1.40 -27.64
N GLY A 68 -0.13 2.42 -27.79
CA GLY A 68 -0.50 3.81 -27.46
C GLY A 68 -1.69 4.31 -28.27
N LEU A 69 -2.69 4.82 -27.58
CA LEU A 69 -3.74 5.65 -28.17
C LEU A 69 -3.19 7.06 -28.46
N ASP A 70 -3.76 7.75 -29.43
CA ASP A 70 -3.36 9.13 -29.76
C ASP A 70 -3.84 10.16 -28.71
N ASP A 71 -4.72 9.77 -27.80
CA ASP A 71 -5.23 10.63 -26.73
C ASP A 71 -4.25 10.71 -25.54
N PRO A 72 -3.79 11.90 -25.16
CA PRO A 72 -2.88 12.12 -24.04
C PRO A 72 -3.56 12.05 -22.66
N GLU A 73 -4.90 12.03 -22.56
CA GLU A 73 -5.60 12.08 -21.29
C GLU A 73 -5.82 10.71 -20.67
N MET A 74 -5.90 10.67 -19.33
CA MET A 74 -6.35 9.50 -18.60
C MET A 74 -7.84 9.26 -18.87
N LEU A 75 -8.20 8.01 -19.18
CA LEU A 75 -9.57 7.66 -19.60
C LEU A 75 -10.53 7.56 -18.42
N GLY A 76 -10.03 7.19 -17.24
CA GLY A 76 -10.83 7.01 -16.05
C GLY A 76 -10.02 6.40 -14.91
N VAL A 77 -10.69 6.07 -13.82
CA VAL A 77 -10.11 5.44 -12.65
C VAL A 77 -11.02 4.31 -12.18
N PHE A 78 -10.42 3.19 -11.81
CA PHE A 78 -11.08 2.11 -11.09
C PHE A 78 -10.58 2.04 -9.66
N THR A 79 -11.44 1.69 -8.71
CA THR A 79 -11.08 1.36 -7.34
C THR A 79 -10.67 -0.10 -7.22
N MET A 80 -10.01 -0.48 -6.13
CA MET A 80 -9.72 -1.89 -5.85
C MET A 80 -11.01 -2.71 -5.76
N GLU A 81 -12.06 -2.19 -5.13
CA GLU A 81 -13.36 -2.87 -5.01
C GLU A 81 -13.95 -3.24 -6.37
N GLU A 82 -13.82 -2.37 -7.37
CA GLU A 82 -14.36 -2.60 -8.71
C GLU A 82 -13.59 -3.66 -9.51
N VAL A 83 -12.30 -3.87 -9.21
CA VAL A 83 -11.43 -4.75 -10.01
C VAL A 83 -10.91 -5.96 -9.26
N CYS A 84 -11.15 -6.10 -7.96
CA CYS A 84 -10.55 -7.13 -7.10
C CYS A 84 -10.76 -8.57 -7.62
N ASP A 85 -11.91 -8.86 -8.20
CA ASP A 85 -12.29 -10.17 -8.76
C ASP A 85 -11.92 -10.35 -10.24
N LYS A 86 -11.42 -9.30 -10.92
CA LYS A 86 -11.09 -9.32 -12.35
C LYS A 86 -9.75 -9.98 -12.60
N THR A 87 -9.64 -10.61 -13.76
CA THR A 87 -8.36 -11.16 -14.22
C THR A 87 -7.42 -10.05 -14.63
N ALA A 88 -6.16 -10.11 -14.19
CA ALA A 88 -5.14 -9.13 -14.51
C ALA A 88 -3.84 -9.79 -14.96
N ARG A 89 -3.03 -9.04 -15.73
CA ARG A 89 -1.67 -9.40 -16.15
C ARG A 89 -0.76 -8.19 -16.07
N ILE A 90 0.42 -8.36 -15.49
CA ILE A 90 1.49 -7.37 -15.57
C ILE A 90 1.99 -7.32 -17.02
N VAL A 91 2.16 -6.12 -17.54
CA VAL A 91 2.55 -5.89 -18.94
C VAL A 91 3.59 -4.79 -19.07
N GLU A 92 4.33 -4.80 -20.17
CA GLU A 92 5.22 -3.71 -20.57
C GLU A 92 4.57 -2.95 -21.72
N PRO A 93 4.02 -1.76 -21.50
CA PRO A 93 3.39 -0.98 -22.55
C PRO A 93 4.42 -0.28 -23.42
N ASP A 94 3.96 0.29 -24.56
CA ASP A 94 4.82 1.07 -25.42
C ASP A 94 5.31 2.37 -24.76
N MET A 95 6.29 3.03 -25.40
CA MET A 95 6.93 4.25 -24.88
C MET A 95 5.98 5.44 -24.76
N LYS A 96 4.90 5.50 -25.53
CA LYS A 96 3.92 6.59 -25.44
C LYS A 96 3.12 6.46 -24.15
N ILE A 97 2.65 5.24 -23.85
CA ILE A 97 1.91 4.92 -22.62
C ILE A 97 2.81 5.09 -21.39
N LEU A 98 4.07 4.64 -21.45
CA LEU A 98 5.04 4.84 -20.37
C LEU A 98 5.22 6.32 -20.01
N ARG A 99 5.35 7.19 -21.01
CA ARG A 99 5.46 8.66 -20.79
C ARG A 99 4.20 9.24 -20.17
N LYS A 100 3.02 8.83 -20.66
CA LYS A 100 1.72 9.26 -20.16
C LYS A 100 1.55 8.85 -18.69
N GLY A 101 1.76 7.58 -18.37
CA GLY A 101 1.66 7.06 -17.01
C GLY A 101 2.65 7.72 -16.06
N SER A 102 3.92 7.88 -16.45
CA SER A 102 4.93 8.54 -15.61
C SER A 102 4.60 10.01 -15.32
N SER A 103 4.05 10.75 -16.30
CA SER A 103 3.62 12.14 -16.09
C SER A 103 2.43 12.20 -15.13
N PHE A 104 1.48 11.29 -15.26
CA PHE A 104 0.32 11.19 -14.39
C PHE A 104 0.76 10.90 -12.94
N LEU A 105 1.56 9.84 -12.72
CA LEU A 105 2.03 9.43 -11.39
C LEU A 105 2.75 10.56 -10.64
N LYS A 106 3.67 11.27 -11.32
CA LYS A 106 4.36 12.42 -10.72
C LYS A 106 3.42 13.53 -10.25
N ASN A 107 2.29 13.72 -10.92
CA ASN A 107 1.32 14.72 -10.52
C ASN A 107 0.48 14.25 -9.32
N GLN A 108 0.18 12.95 -9.23
CA GLN A 108 -0.61 12.40 -8.12
C GLN A 108 0.18 12.43 -6.81
N GLU A 109 1.44 12.05 -6.83
CA GLU A 109 2.29 11.98 -5.62
C GLU A 109 2.80 13.32 -5.12
N LYS A 110 2.55 14.40 -5.84
CA LYS A 110 3.12 15.72 -5.53
C LYS A 110 2.74 16.26 -4.15
N ASN A 111 1.60 15.83 -3.62
CA ASN A 111 1.06 16.30 -2.35
C ASN A 111 1.18 15.24 -1.23
N ASP A 112 1.69 14.05 -1.55
CA ASP A 112 1.89 13.01 -0.54
C ASP A 112 3.12 13.31 0.31
N ASP A 113 3.09 12.87 1.57
CA ASP A 113 4.22 12.98 2.47
C ASP A 113 5.39 12.11 1.96
N GLU A 114 6.61 12.68 1.96
CA GLU A 114 7.80 12.00 1.46
C GLU A 114 8.10 10.73 2.27
N GLU A 115 7.84 10.73 3.57
CA GLU A 115 8.06 9.56 4.43
C GLU A 115 7.07 8.43 4.11
N VAL A 116 5.82 8.76 3.82
CA VAL A 116 4.81 7.79 3.37
C VAL A 116 5.17 7.22 2.01
N LEU A 117 5.64 8.07 1.07
CA LEU A 117 6.12 7.61 -0.23
C LEU A 117 7.31 6.64 -0.12
N GLU A 118 8.25 6.87 0.80
CA GLU A 118 9.35 5.93 1.06
C GLU A 118 8.84 4.61 1.64
N LEU A 119 7.86 4.65 2.57
CA LEU A 119 7.25 3.43 3.10
C LEU A 119 6.51 2.63 2.02
N ARG A 120 5.84 3.31 1.08
CA ARG A 120 5.18 2.63 -0.05
C ARG A 120 6.17 1.90 -0.96
N LYS A 121 7.46 2.27 -0.98
CA LYS A 121 8.52 1.57 -1.72
C LYS A 121 9.06 0.34 -0.98
N ASP A 122 8.76 0.18 0.29
CA ASP A 122 9.24 -0.94 1.10
C ASP A 122 8.43 -2.21 0.84
N ARG A 123 8.99 -3.07 -0.03
CA ARG A 123 8.38 -4.36 -0.40
C ARG A 123 8.23 -5.35 0.75
N ARG A 124 8.95 -5.14 1.85
CA ARG A 124 8.85 -6.02 3.02
C ARG A 124 7.47 -5.92 3.68
N LEU A 125 6.78 -4.81 3.48
CA LEU A 125 5.46 -4.56 4.04
C LEU A 125 4.30 -5.14 3.20
N ASP A 126 4.56 -5.61 1.99
CA ASP A 126 3.50 -6.03 1.05
C ASP A 126 2.56 -7.11 1.59
N GLU A 127 3.09 -8.06 2.38
CA GLU A 127 2.31 -9.18 2.91
C GLU A 127 1.34 -8.78 4.03
N ILE A 128 1.55 -7.60 4.62
CA ILE A 128 0.75 -7.09 5.74
C ILE A 128 -0.09 -5.86 5.40
N ARG A 129 0.01 -5.36 4.16
CA ARG A 129 -0.78 -4.23 3.70
C ARG A 129 -2.23 -4.62 3.47
N ASP A 130 -3.13 -3.72 3.81
CA ASP A 130 -4.50 -3.82 3.36
C ASP A 130 -4.56 -3.67 1.83
N ALA A 131 -5.39 -4.47 1.17
CA ALA A 131 -5.43 -4.50 -0.29
C ALA A 131 -6.02 -3.21 -0.90
N GLN A 132 -6.97 -2.60 -0.23
CA GLN A 132 -7.63 -1.37 -0.66
C GLN A 132 -6.91 -0.12 -0.15
N PHE A 133 -6.43 -0.18 1.09
CA PHE A 133 -5.75 0.92 1.78
C PHE A 133 -4.32 0.52 2.14
N PRO A 134 -3.37 0.53 1.19
CA PRO A 134 -2.03 -0.04 1.39
C PRO A 134 -1.16 0.69 2.42
N ASP A 135 -1.56 1.87 2.87
CA ASP A 135 -0.92 2.55 4.00
C ASP A 135 -1.47 2.05 5.35
N ILE A 136 -2.50 1.21 5.34
CA ILE A 136 -2.98 0.46 6.51
C ILE A 136 -2.33 -0.93 6.50
N VAL A 137 -1.79 -1.32 7.64
CA VAL A 137 -1.08 -2.60 7.83
C VAL A 137 -1.57 -3.32 9.07
N ASP A 138 -1.44 -4.64 9.05
CA ASP A 138 -1.63 -5.46 10.24
C ASP A 138 -0.40 -5.39 11.15
N ILE A 139 -0.62 -5.16 12.44
CA ILE A 139 0.43 -5.01 13.45
C ILE A 139 0.09 -5.82 14.71
N GLY A 140 1.09 -6.43 15.32
CA GLY A 140 0.95 -7.08 16.63
C GLY A 140 1.14 -6.08 17.77
N VAL A 141 0.15 -5.92 18.62
CA VAL A 141 0.17 -5.02 19.79
C VAL A 141 0.12 -5.86 21.08
N ASN A 142 0.88 -5.46 22.09
CA ASN A 142 0.82 -6.11 23.41
C ASN A 142 -0.35 -5.54 24.23
N ALA A 143 -1.41 -6.30 24.34
CA ALA A 143 -2.56 -6.00 25.20
C ALA A 143 -2.60 -6.95 26.38
N GLY A 144 -2.32 -6.44 27.59
CA GLY A 144 -2.38 -7.23 28.84
C GLY A 144 -1.48 -8.47 28.87
N GLY A 145 -0.33 -8.45 28.19
CA GLY A 145 0.65 -9.55 28.13
C GLY A 145 0.39 -10.58 27.02
N LYS A 146 -0.57 -10.30 26.13
CA LYS A 146 -0.82 -11.10 24.93
C LYS A 146 -0.60 -10.20 23.70
N ILE A 147 -0.05 -10.78 22.64
CA ILE A 147 -0.02 -10.10 21.35
C ILE A 147 -1.38 -10.27 20.69
N VAL A 148 -2.03 -9.16 20.40
CA VAL A 148 -3.26 -9.09 19.62
C VAL A 148 -2.97 -8.44 18.28
N GLN A 149 -3.74 -8.80 17.27
CA GLN A 149 -3.66 -8.16 15.95
C GLN A 149 -4.44 -6.84 15.99
N ALA A 150 -3.86 -5.82 15.44
CA ALA A 150 -4.46 -4.49 15.27
C ALA A 150 -4.19 -3.99 13.86
N LYS A 151 -4.92 -2.98 13.43
CA LYS A 151 -4.62 -2.23 12.21
C LYS A 151 -3.94 -0.92 12.56
N ALA A 152 -2.96 -0.51 11.75
CA ALA A 152 -2.26 0.75 11.93
C ALA A 152 -2.05 1.45 10.59
N CYS A 153 -2.20 2.77 10.58
CA CYS A 153 -1.88 3.62 9.44
C CYS A 153 -0.40 4.02 9.50
N LEU A 154 0.35 3.75 8.45
CA LEU A 154 1.76 4.09 8.32
C LEU A 154 1.94 5.60 8.19
N LEU A 155 2.86 6.17 8.97
CA LEU A 155 3.19 7.59 8.97
C LEU A 155 4.61 7.88 8.50
N GLY A 156 5.57 6.99 8.79
CA GLY A 156 6.96 7.22 8.47
C GLY A 156 7.90 6.16 9.05
N THR A 157 9.20 6.45 8.98
CA THR A 157 10.24 5.61 9.57
C THR A 157 11.18 6.43 10.44
N GLU A 158 11.67 5.81 11.52
CA GLU A 158 12.76 6.37 12.33
C GLU A 158 13.80 5.29 12.59
N GLY A 159 14.92 5.38 11.88
CA GLY A 159 15.96 4.35 11.91
C GLY A 159 15.44 2.99 11.42
N VAL A 160 15.35 2.02 12.32
CA VAL A 160 14.85 0.67 11.99
C VAL A 160 13.36 0.50 12.28
N PHE A 161 12.73 1.51 12.87
CA PHE A 161 11.32 1.45 13.26
C PHE A 161 10.41 2.02 12.19
N VAL A 162 9.22 1.45 12.14
CA VAL A 162 8.08 2.00 11.43
C VAL A 162 7.24 2.79 12.42
N HIS A 163 7.01 4.07 12.13
CA HIS A 163 6.06 4.90 12.85
C HIS A 163 4.68 4.75 12.23
N ALA A 164 3.69 4.48 13.05
CA ALA A 164 2.31 4.31 12.63
C ALA A 164 1.36 4.82 13.73
N VAL A 165 0.09 4.95 13.39
CA VAL A 165 -0.99 5.22 14.35
C VAL A 165 -2.01 4.10 14.29
N LEU A 166 -2.44 3.62 15.45
CA LEU A 166 -3.48 2.59 15.54
C LEU A 166 -4.81 3.15 15.00
N VAL A 167 -5.48 2.35 14.17
CA VAL A 167 -6.80 2.71 13.66
C VAL A 167 -7.85 1.78 14.27
N ALA A 168 -9.07 2.30 14.45
CA ALA A 168 -10.18 1.48 14.92
C ALA A 168 -10.50 0.41 13.88
N ASP A 169 -10.67 -0.82 14.34
CA ASP A 169 -11.21 -1.88 13.48
C ASP A 169 -12.74 -1.77 13.53
N PRO A 170 -13.40 -1.46 12.40
CA PRO A 170 -14.85 -1.31 12.38
C PRO A 170 -15.59 -2.63 12.66
N ASP A 171 -14.92 -3.78 12.51
CA ASP A 171 -15.49 -5.10 12.76
C ASP A 171 -15.24 -5.60 14.20
N ASP A 172 -14.44 -4.88 15.00
CA ASP A 172 -14.14 -5.24 16.40
C ASP A 172 -14.86 -4.27 17.36
N GLU A 173 -15.99 -4.72 17.92
CA GLU A 173 -16.79 -3.93 18.87
C GLU A 173 -16.07 -3.72 20.23
N GLU A 174 -15.08 -4.55 20.57
CA GLU A 174 -14.27 -4.45 21.79
C GLU A 174 -12.79 -4.47 21.45
N THR A 175 -12.28 -3.38 20.87
CA THR A 175 -10.83 -3.26 20.62
C THR A 175 -10.07 -3.37 21.94
N SER A 176 -9.12 -4.32 22.00
CA SER A 176 -8.24 -4.51 23.16
C SER A 176 -7.08 -3.49 23.20
N TYR A 177 -7.10 -2.48 22.34
CA TYR A 177 -6.16 -1.38 22.24
C TYR A 177 -6.91 -0.04 22.06
N GLU A 178 -6.28 1.06 22.39
CA GLU A 178 -6.87 2.38 22.18
C GLU A 178 -6.57 2.86 20.73
N PRO A 179 -7.59 3.15 19.92
CA PRO A 179 -7.38 3.70 18.58
C PRO A 179 -6.78 5.10 18.66
N TYR A 180 -6.06 5.49 17.61
CA TYR A 180 -5.36 6.77 17.45
C TYR A 180 -4.13 6.97 18.35
N GLU A 181 -3.62 5.91 18.97
CA GLU A 181 -2.32 5.95 19.64
C GLU A 181 -1.17 5.80 18.64
N ASP A 182 -0.11 6.59 18.84
CA ASP A 182 1.14 6.43 18.11
C ASP A 182 1.82 5.12 18.50
N VAL A 183 2.29 4.39 17.51
CA VAL A 183 3.06 3.16 17.71
C VAL A 183 4.38 3.20 16.97
N TRP A 184 5.41 2.66 17.60
CA TRP A 184 6.71 2.41 17.01
C TRP A 184 6.90 0.91 16.90
N ALA A 185 6.90 0.42 15.66
CA ALA A 185 6.93 -1.00 15.38
C ALA A 185 8.23 -1.44 14.74
N LEU A 186 8.65 -2.65 15.03
CA LEU A 186 9.80 -3.29 14.42
C LEU A 186 9.32 -4.35 13.41
N PRO A 187 9.80 -4.29 12.16
CA PRO A 187 9.59 -5.39 11.21
C PRO A 187 10.20 -6.68 11.75
N CYS A 188 9.41 -7.75 11.74
CA CYS A 188 9.86 -9.08 12.14
C CYS A 188 9.50 -10.11 11.07
N VAL A 189 10.28 -11.17 11.00
CA VAL A 189 10.03 -12.32 10.12
C VAL A 189 9.67 -13.51 11.02
N SER A 190 8.50 -14.06 10.78
CA SER A 190 8.03 -15.29 11.44
C SER A 190 8.01 -16.44 10.43
N PRO A 191 7.83 -17.70 10.87
CA PRO A 191 7.63 -18.82 9.95
C PRO A 191 6.38 -18.69 9.06
N THR A 192 5.46 -17.79 9.40
CA THR A 192 4.22 -17.52 8.67
C THR A 192 4.31 -16.31 7.75
N GLY A 193 5.43 -15.58 7.75
CA GLY A 193 5.64 -14.41 6.90
C GLY A 193 6.22 -13.19 7.61
N MET A 194 6.18 -12.05 6.96
CA MET A 194 6.54 -10.75 7.51
C MET A 194 5.45 -10.27 8.47
N GLY A 195 5.85 -9.51 9.48
CA GLY A 195 4.94 -8.85 10.40
C GLY A 195 5.56 -7.59 10.98
N LEU A 196 4.74 -6.77 11.61
CA LEU A 196 5.17 -5.65 12.46
C LEU A 196 4.77 -5.96 13.90
N ILE A 197 5.68 -5.68 14.83
CA ILE A 197 5.38 -5.77 16.27
C ILE A 197 5.58 -4.39 16.87
N ALA A 198 4.53 -3.85 17.47
CA ALA A 198 4.61 -2.60 18.22
C ALA A 198 5.47 -2.80 19.47
N LEU A 199 6.52 -1.99 19.61
CA LEU A 199 7.40 -1.97 20.78
C LEU A 199 6.97 -0.91 21.79
N VAL A 200 6.45 0.20 21.29
CA VAL A 200 5.97 1.33 22.10
C VAL A 200 4.60 1.71 21.58
N VAL A 201 3.63 1.84 22.47
CA VAL A 201 2.25 2.24 22.16
C VAL A 201 1.94 3.46 23.00
N GLY A 202 1.71 4.59 22.35
CA GLY A 202 1.41 5.87 23.00
C GLY A 202 2.46 6.28 24.05
N ASP A 203 2.02 6.96 25.11
CA ASP A 203 2.85 7.45 26.22
C ASP A 203 2.95 6.45 27.39
N HIS A 204 2.55 5.18 27.18
CA HIS A 204 2.57 4.16 28.23
C HIS A 204 4.00 3.76 28.64
N GLU A 205 4.18 3.44 29.93
CA GLU A 205 5.43 2.84 30.40
C GLU A 205 5.67 1.49 29.70
N LEU A 206 6.88 1.33 29.18
CA LEU A 206 7.30 0.10 28.54
C LEU A 206 7.23 -1.07 29.51
N THR A 207 6.67 -2.17 29.06
CA THR A 207 6.80 -3.44 29.81
C THR A 207 8.24 -3.93 29.76
N LYS A 208 8.66 -4.79 30.69
CA LYS A 208 10.00 -5.38 30.69
C LYS A 208 10.36 -6.11 29.40
N VAL A 209 9.36 -6.67 28.74
CA VAL A 209 9.54 -7.36 27.43
C VAL A 209 9.81 -6.31 26.34
N GLN A 210 9.05 -5.23 26.33
CA GLN A 210 9.26 -4.13 25.38
C GLN A 210 10.63 -3.45 25.59
N GLU A 211 11.04 -3.21 26.85
CA GLU A 211 12.38 -2.68 27.17
C GLU A 211 13.49 -3.60 26.65
N ALA A 212 13.34 -4.93 26.84
CA ALA A 212 14.33 -5.90 26.36
C ALA A 212 14.39 -5.98 24.84
N LEU A 213 13.25 -5.92 24.15
CA LEU A 213 13.17 -5.88 22.68
C LEU A 213 13.76 -4.58 22.12
N LEU A 214 13.47 -3.45 22.76
CA LEU A 214 14.00 -2.16 22.41
C LEU A 214 15.54 -2.12 22.57
N ALA A 215 16.05 -2.64 23.68
CA ALA A 215 17.50 -2.75 23.92
C ALA A 215 18.19 -3.61 22.85
N LYS A 216 17.58 -4.74 22.49
CA LYS A 216 18.11 -5.62 21.45
C LYS A 216 18.04 -5.00 20.06
N ALA A 217 16.97 -4.30 19.73
CA ALA A 217 16.85 -3.57 18.48
C ALA A 217 17.90 -2.45 18.35
N LYS A 218 18.17 -1.77 19.46
CA LYS A 218 19.22 -0.76 19.54
C LYS A 218 20.62 -1.36 19.30
N GLU A 219 20.93 -2.48 19.95
CA GLU A 219 22.19 -3.20 19.76
C GLU A 219 22.39 -3.62 18.29
N LEU A 220 21.32 -4.16 17.65
CA LEU A 220 21.35 -4.54 16.23
C LEU A 220 21.53 -3.34 15.30
N ALA A 221 20.85 -2.21 15.58
CA ALA A 221 21.02 -0.99 14.82
C ALA A 221 22.46 -0.48 14.89
N ASP A 222 23.06 -0.43 16.11
CA ASP A 222 24.44 -0.03 16.31
C ASP A 222 25.44 -0.94 15.56
N GLN A 223 25.20 -2.28 15.57
CA GLN A 223 26.03 -3.25 14.85
C GLN A 223 26.02 -3.04 13.34
N HIS A 224 24.91 -2.55 12.80
CA HIS A 224 24.74 -2.30 11.36
C HIS A 224 24.96 -0.84 10.97
N GLY A 225 25.40 0.02 11.90
CA GLY A 225 25.65 1.44 11.64
C GLY A 225 24.38 2.25 11.33
N LEU A 226 23.20 1.76 11.77
CA LEU A 226 21.94 2.43 11.62
C LEU A 226 21.73 3.45 12.75
N SER A 227 21.16 4.61 12.44
CA SER A 227 20.81 5.59 13.47
C SER A 227 19.65 5.06 14.32
N PHE A 228 19.79 5.18 15.63
CA PHE A 228 18.75 4.84 16.59
C PHE A 228 18.41 6.10 17.38
N THR A 229 17.30 6.72 17.07
CA THR A 229 16.77 7.85 17.82
C THR A 229 15.96 7.37 19.03
N ASN A 230 15.75 8.22 20.02
CA ASN A 230 15.03 7.85 21.24
C ASN A 230 13.53 7.70 20.95
N VAL A 231 13.15 6.53 20.47
CA VAL A 231 11.76 6.14 20.27
C VAL A 231 11.00 6.24 21.59
N GLY A 232 9.85 6.89 21.60
CA GLY A 232 9.00 7.05 22.78
C GLY A 232 9.35 8.21 23.70
N LYS A 233 10.30 9.10 23.35
CA LYS A 233 10.49 10.36 24.04
C LYS A 233 9.92 11.50 23.19
N ARG A 234 8.70 11.89 23.48
CA ARG A 234 8.25 13.23 23.07
C ARG A 234 9.06 14.27 23.84
N SER A 235 9.76 15.14 23.12
CA SER A 235 10.38 16.36 23.63
C SER A 235 9.32 17.42 23.92
#